data_14c92ab955ae9e2e32b9206c2576b146
#
_entry.id   14c92ab955ae9e2e32b9206c2576b146
#
_cell.length_a   1.000
_cell.length_b   1.000
_cell.length_c   1.000
_cell.angle_alpha   90.00
_cell.angle_beta   90.00
_cell.angle_gamma   90.00
#
_symmetry.space_group_name_H-M   'P 1'
#
loop_
_entity.id
_entity.type
_entity.pdbx_description
1 polymer ?
#
loop_
_entity_poly.entity_id
_entity_poly.type
_entity_poly.pdbx_seq_one_letter_code
_entity_poly.pdbx_strand_id
1 'polypeptide(L)'
;MSKKLLTYFLLLFLAVTMPSCSNDNDNDEPESSVEDLIVGVWKMYYDPKYPDEYEMLKLKDDGTYIFIADEGPVYKEYGTYLIRKSSLYRNKYILTLINSDNNDPKALQIVSISKNKLVLRYEGSSEGESTDDETYEYTRVE
;
A
#
# COMPACT_ATOMS: atom_id res chain seq x y z
N MET A 1 51.70 -23.15 37.72
CA MET A 1 50.97 -23.32 36.48
C MET A 1 51.92 -23.42 35.30
N SER A 2 51.87 -24.53 34.58
CA SER A 2 52.78 -24.79 33.47
C SER A 2 52.52 -23.83 32.33
N LYS A 3 53.54 -23.20 31.77
CA LYS A 3 53.48 -22.29 30.63
C LYS A 3 52.74 -22.90 29.42
N LYS A 4 52.68 -24.21 29.31
CA LYS A 4 51.96 -24.96 28.27
C LYS A 4 50.44 -24.86 28.43
N LEU A 5 49.92 -24.76 29.64
CA LEU A 5 48.47 -24.65 29.87
C LEU A 5 47.92 -23.28 29.44
N LEU A 6 48.73 -22.24 29.62
CA LEU A 6 48.37 -20.87 29.22
C LEU A 6 48.29 -20.72 27.70
N THR A 7 49.20 -21.44 26.99
CA THR A 7 49.21 -21.40 25.51
C THR A 7 47.98 -22.09 24.91
N TYR A 8 47.50 -23.19 25.52
CA TYR A 8 46.29 -23.86 25.06
C TYR A 8 45.04 -23.03 25.35
N PHE A 9 45.02 -22.29 26.45
CA PHE A 9 43.89 -21.41 26.77
C PHE A 9 43.82 -20.21 25.82
N LEU A 10 44.97 -19.68 25.38
CA LEU A 10 45.05 -18.57 24.44
C LEU A 10 44.64 -19.01 23.01
N LEU A 11 44.96 -20.25 22.62
CA LEU A 11 44.58 -20.82 21.34
C LEU A 11 43.07 -21.15 21.26
N LEU A 12 42.45 -21.50 22.40
CA LEU A 12 41.02 -21.78 22.45
C LEU A 12 40.17 -20.51 22.33
N PHE A 13 40.69 -19.35 22.70
CA PHE A 13 39.97 -18.06 22.60
C PHE A 13 40.02 -17.43 21.20
N LEU A 14 40.93 -17.88 20.34
CA LEU A 14 41.07 -17.36 18.95
C LEU A 14 40.16 -18.04 17.95
N ALA A 15 39.42 -19.08 18.34
CA ALA A 15 38.57 -19.86 17.42
C ALA A 15 37.10 -19.44 17.42
N VAL A 16 36.69 -18.39 18.16
CA VAL A 16 35.26 -18.00 18.29
C VAL A 16 34.96 -16.64 17.68
N THR A 17 35.87 -16.02 16.96
CA THR A 17 35.55 -14.83 16.15
C THR A 17 35.47 -15.21 14.66
N MET A 18 34.52 -16.04 14.29
CA MET A 18 33.99 -16.01 12.96
C MET A 18 33.11 -14.75 12.90
N PRO A 19 33.45 -13.72 12.10
CA PRO A 19 32.45 -12.75 11.71
C PRO A 19 31.46 -13.56 10.87
N SER A 20 30.27 -13.78 11.42
CA SER A 20 29.10 -14.14 10.63
C SER A 20 28.87 -12.95 9.69
N CYS A 21 29.44 -12.99 8.51
CA CYS A 21 28.97 -12.21 7.40
C CYS A 21 27.59 -12.80 7.04
N SER A 22 26.57 -12.35 7.74
CA SER A 22 25.25 -12.29 7.15
C SER A 22 25.39 -11.34 5.96
N ASN A 23 25.33 -11.92 4.80
CA ASN A 23 25.24 -11.22 3.54
C ASN A 23 23.79 -10.71 3.45
N ASP A 24 23.43 -9.79 4.34
CA ASP A 24 22.27 -8.96 4.21
C ASP A 24 22.63 -7.95 3.12
N ASN A 25 22.40 -8.36 1.87
CA ASN A 25 22.18 -7.42 0.78
C ASN A 25 20.80 -6.78 1.03
N ASP A 26 20.69 -6.06 2.14
CA ASP A 26 19.72 -5.03 2.30
C ASP A 26 20.13 -3.90 1.34
N ASN A 27 19.72 -4.03 0.09
CA ASN A 27 19.46 -2.88 -0.71
C ASN A 27 18.27 -2.19 -0.04
N ASP A 28 18.58 -1.42 1.00
CA ASP A 28 17.70 -0.42 1.56
C ASP A 28 17.51 0.70 0.51
N GLU A 29 16.80 0.39 -0.58
CA GLU A 29 16.02 1.41 -1.22
C GLU A 29 15.00 1.83 -0.16
N PRO A 30 14.93 3.12 0.20
CA PRO A 30 13.97 3.58 1.19
C PRO A 30 12.58 3.10 0.73
N GLU A 31 11.98 2.21 1.50
CA GLU A 31 10.62 1.74 1.24
C GLU A 31 9.74 2.98 1.15
N SER A 32 9.30 3.30 -0.08
CA SER A 32 8.40 4.42 -0.29
C SER A 32 7.18 4.22 0.59
N SER A 33 6.84 5.22 1.38
CA SER A 33 5.68 5.13 2.26
C SER A 33 4.39 4.95 1.44
N VAL A 34 3.32 4.45 2.05
CA VAL A 34 2.01 4.35 1.37
C VAL A 34 1.55 5.74 0.93
N GLU A 35 1.84 6.76 1.74
CA GLU A 35 1.55 8.15 1.47
C GLU A 35 2.25 8.66 0.20
N ASP A 36 3.52 8.27 -0.01
CA ASP A 36 4.27 8.65 -1.20
C ASP A 36 3.81 7.88 -2.44
N LEU A 37 3.45 6.61 -2.26
CA LEU A 37 3.02 5.74 -3.36
C LEU A 37 1.61 6.06 -3.83
N ILE A 38 0.71 6.57 -2.97
CA ILE A 38 -0.70 6.73 -3.31
C ILE A 38 -0.94 7.91 -4.26
N VAL A 39 -0.11 8.96 -4.17
CA VAL A 39 -0.22 10.16 -5.01
C VAL A 39 0.00 9.80 -6.47
N GLY A 40 -0.94 10.13 -7.33
CA GLY A 40 -0.86 9.84 -8.77
C GLY A 40 -2.22 9.68 -9.43
N VAL A 41 -2.20 9.23 -10.68
CA VAL A 41 -3.39 8.93 -11.45
C VAL A 41 -3.50 7.42 -11.65
N TRP A 42 -4.61 6.88 -11.15
CA TRP A 42 -4.91 5.46 -11.12
C TRP A 42 -6.11 5.19 -12.01
N LYS A 43 -6.00 4.18 -12.89
CA LYS A 43 -7.08 3.83 -13.83
C LYS A 43 -7.40 2.34 -13.75
N MET A 44 -8.68 2.04 -13.73
CA MET A 44 -9.24 0.69 -13.82
C MET A 44 -10.17 0.62 -15.01
N TYR A 45 -10.16 -0.48 -15.76
CA TYR A 45 -11.09 -0.77 -16.84
C TYR A 45 -12.07 -1.84 -16.36
N TYR A 46 -13.37 -1.63 -16.58
CA TYR A 46 -14.40 -2.61 -16.22
C TYR A 46 -14.30 -3.88 -17.08
N ASP A 47 -14.07 -3.72 -18.37
CA ASP A 47 -13.74 -4.79 -19.29
C ASP A 47 -12.64 -4.31 -20.25
N PRO A 48 -11.53 -5.03 -20.38
CA PRO A 48 -10.46 -4.67 -21.33
C PRO A 48 -10.90 -4.57 -22.80
N LYS A 49 -12.06 -5.15 -23.14
CA LYS A 49 -12.65 -5.04 -24.48
C LYS A 49 -13.30 -3.70 -24.76
N TYR A 50 -13.65 -2.97 -23.69
CA TYR A 50 -14.31 -1.66 -23.78
C TYR A 50 -13.41 -0.60 -23.10
N PRO A 51 -12.37 -0.12 -23.81
CA PRO A 51 -11.37 0.79 -23.21
C PRO A 51 -11.97 2.18 -22.88
N ASP A 52 -13.17 2.47 -23.35
CA ASP A 52 -13.90 3.69 -23.04
C ASP A 52 -14.69 3.60 -21.72
N GLU A 53 -14.86 2.38 -21.18
CA GLU A 53 -15.52 2.14 -19.91
C GLU A 53 -14.46 1.98 -18.81
N TYR A 54 -14.30 3.00 -17.97
CA TYR A 54 -13.24 3.02 -16.96
C TYR A 54 -13.61 3.83 -15.72
N GLU A 55 -12.89 3.53 -14.65
CA GLU A 55 -12.75 4.42 -13.49
C GLU A 55 -11.36 5.04 -13.46
N MET A 56 -11.30 6.29 -13.05
CA MET A 56 -10.06 7.00 -12.80
C MET A 56 -10.11 7.69 -11.45
N LEU A 57 -9.10 7.41 -10.61
CA LEU A 57 -8.90 8.03 -9.32
C LEU A 57 -7.59 8.83 -9.36
N LYS A 58 -7.67 10.15 -9.29
CA LYS A 58 -6.51 11.03 -9.17
C LYS A 58 -6.39 11.50 -7.74
N LEU A 59 -5.29 11.12 -7.08
CA LEU A 59 -4.95 11.52 -5.72
C LEU A 59 -3.77 12.50 -5.79
N LYS A 60 -3.94 13.71 -5.24
CA LYS A 60 -2.94 14.76 -5.29
C LYS A 60 -2.21 14.90 -3.96
N ASP A 61 -1.02 15.43 -4.00
CA ASP A 61 -0.16 15.69 -2.84
C ASP A 61 -0.75 16.73 -1.85
N ASP A 62 -1.68 17.55 -2.32
CA ASP A 62 -2.41 18.52 -1.50
C ASP A 62 -3.58 17.90 -0.68
N GLY A 63 -3.76 16.58 -0.73
CA GLY A 63 -4.83 15.86 -0.04
C GLY A 63 -6.19 15.94 -0.73
N THR A 64 -6.25 16.42 -1.97
CA THR A 64 -7.49 16.43 -2.78
C THR A 64 -7.54 15.26 -3.75
N TYR A 65 -8.76 14.87 -4.14
CA TYR A 65 -8.96 13.83 -5.15
C TYR A 65 -9.95 14.25 -6.23
N ILE A 66 -9.84 13.57 -7.38
CA ILE A 66 -10.81 13.58 -8.46
C ILE A 66 -11.12 12.13 -8.79
N PHE A 67 -12.39 11.77 -8.78
CA PHE A 67 -12.86 10.47 -9.24
C PHE A 67 -13.70 10.66 -10.50
N ILE A 68 -13.50 9.82 -11.50
CA ILE A 68 -14.24 9.81 -12.76
C ILE A 68 -14.64 8.37 -13.04
N ALA A 69 -15.92 8.14 -13.29
CA ALA A 69 -16.42 6.88 -13.80
C ALA A 69 -17.09 7.15 -15.17
N ASP A 70 -16.69 6.39 -16.18
CA ASP A 70 -17.22 6.47 -17.53
C ASP A 70 -17.80 5.10 -17.91
N GLU A 71 -19.09 4.96 -17.74
CA GLU A 71 -19.91 3.79 -18.12
C GLU A 71 -21.00 4.20 -19.11
N GLY A 72 -20.80 5.33 -19.83
CA GLY A 72 -21.76 5.94 -20.72
C GLY A 72 -21.98 7.40 -20.35
N PRO A 73 -22.83 7.79 -19.35
CA PRO A 73 -22.79 9.13 -18.81
C PRO A 73 -21.60 9.26 -17.88
N VAL A 74 -20.70 10.23 -18.18
CA VAL A 74 -19.52 10.49 -17.34
C VAL A 74 -19.94 11.04 -15.98
N TYR A 75 -19.63 10.29 -14.92
CA TYR A 75 -19.75 10.75 -13.53
C TYR A 75 -18.43 11.32 -13.04
N LYS A 76 -18.49 12.46 -12.34
CA LYS A 76 -17.30 13.08 -11.72
C LYS A 76 -17.58 13.46 -10.28
N GLU A 77 -16.61 13.17 -9.43
CA GLU A 77 -16.63 13.49 -8.00
C GLU A 77 -15.33 14.18 -7.60
N TYR A 78 -15.42 15.14 -6.69
CA TYR A 78 -14.29 15.90 -6.17
C TYR A 78 -14.34 15.92 -4.64
N GLY A 79 -13.18 15.94 -4.01
CA GLY A 79 -13.15 16.01 -2.56
C GLY A 79 -11.75 15.99 -1.99
N THR A 80 -11.69 15.63 -0.72
CA THR A 80 -10.44 15.44 0.03
C THR A 80 -10.26 13.98 0.39
N TYR A 81 -9.02 13.56 0.62
CA TYR A 81 -8.75 12.21 1.08
C TYR A 81 -7.84 12.18 2.30
N LEU A 82 -7.93 11.11 3.07
CA LEU A 82 -7.08 10.81 4.22
C LEU A 82 -6.58 9.38 4.08
N ILE A 83 -5.34 9.14 4.56
CA ILE A 83 -4.81 7.79 4.74
C ILE A 83 -4.55 7.60 6.23
N ARG A 84 -5.00 6.47 6.77
CA ARG A 84 -4.76 6.09 8.16
C ARG A 84 -4.45 4.60 8.26
N LYS A 85 -3.66 4.22 9.27
CA LYS A 85 -3.52 2.80 9.62
C LYS A 85 -4.84 2.27 10.16
N SER A 86 -5.22 1.08 9.73
CA SER A 86 -6.40 0.41 10.27
C SER A 86 -6.20 0.08 11.75
N SER A 87 -7.21 0.37 12.57
CA SER A 87 -7.24 -0.07 13.98
C SER A 87 -7.60 -1.55 14.12
N LEU A 88 -8.28 -2.12 13.13
CA LEU A 88 -8.78 -3.50 13.14
C LEU A 88 -7.78 -4.49 12.55
N TYR A 89 -7.04 -4.09 11.54
CA TYR A 89 -6.14 -4.97 10.80
C TYR A 89 -4.69 -4.49 10.90
N ARG A 90 -3.81 -5.33 11.45
CA ARG A 90 -2.38 -5.02 11.57
C ARG A 90 -1.77 -4.80 10.19
N ASN A 91 -1.01 -3.72 10.03
CA ASN A 91 -0.31 -3.35 8.78
C ASN A 91 -1.23 -3.11 7.56
N LYS A 92 -2.49 -2.74 7.79
CA LYS A 92 -3.40 -2.31 6.74
C LYS A 92 -3.64 -0.81 6.81
N TYR A 93 -3.88 -0.20 5.66
CA TYR A 93 -4.19 1.22 5.54
C TYR A 93 -5.60 1.39 4.99
N ILE A 94 -6.25 2.45 5.44
CA ILE A 94 -7.58 2.86 4.98
C ILE A 94 -7.43 4.18 4.24
N LEU A 95 -7.86 4.21 2.99
CA LEU A 95 -8.08 5.41 2.20
C LEU A 95 -9.51 5.86 2.43
N THR A 96 -9.72 7.04 2.98
CA THR A 96 -11.04 7.64 3.14
C THR A 96 -11.18 8.78 2.15
N LEU A 97 -12.15 8.69 1.25
CA LEU A 97 -12.54 9.75 0.31
C LEU A 97 -13.73 10.50 0.90
N ILE A 98 -13.66 11.82 0.96
CA ILE A 98 -14.73 12.69 1.47
C ILE A 98 -15.19 13.59 0.34
N ASN A 99 -16.39 13.33 -0.17
CA ASN A 99 -16.98 14.08 -1.26
C ASN A 99 -17.29 15.51 -0.83
N SER A 100 -16.91 16.51 -1.65
CA SER A 100 -17.11 17.93 -1.34
C SER A 100 -18.58 18.37 -1.39
N ASP A 101 -19.45 17.65 -2.12
CA ASP A 101 -20.84 18.06 -2.31
C ASP A 101 -21.74 17.66 -1.14
N ASN A 102 -21.50 16.49 -0.54
CA ASN A 102 -22.35 15.92 0.50
C ASN A 102 -21.62 15.58 1.81
N ASN A 103 -20.27 15.71 1.82
CA ASN A 103 -19.41 15.30 2.93
C ASN A 103 -19.55 13.82 3.33
N ASP A 104 -20.01 12.96 2.40
CA ASP A 104 -20.16 11.54 2.65
C ASP A 104 -18.81 10.82 2.54
N PRO A 105 -18.32 10.18 3.63
CA PRO A 105 -17.05 9.49 3.61
C PRO A 105 -17.20 8.08 3.02
N LYS A 106 -16.36 7.75 2.06
CA LYS A 106 -16.17 6.39 1.55
C LYS A 106 -14.87 5.82 2.07
N ALA A 107 -14.91 4.75 2.85
CA ALA A 107 -13.73 4.08 3.38
C ALA A 107 -13.36 2.88 2.50
N LEU A 108 -12.12 2.86 2.04
CA LEU A 108 -11.55 1.83 1.18
C LEU A 108 -10.30 1.26 1.85
N GLN A 109 -10.24 -0.05 2.03
CA GLN A 109 -9.02 -0.69 2.48
C GLN A 109 -8.01 -0.73 1.34
N ILE A 110 -6.77 -0.28 1.60
CA ILE A 110 -5.65 -0.51 0.70
C ILE A 110 -5.17 -1.94 0.93
N VAL A 111 -5.53 -2.84 0.02
CA VAL A 111 -5.13 -4.26 0.07
C VAL A 111 -3.67 -4.39 -0.27
N SER A 112 -3.24 -3.72 -1.33
CA SER A 112 -1.83 -3.60 -1.73
C SER A 112 -1.60 -2.33 -2.56
N ILE A 113 -0.37 -1.83 -2.50
CA ILE A 113 0.08 -0.70 -3.33
C ILE A 113 1.53 -0.92 -3.74
N SER A 114 1.84 -0.54 -4.97
CA SER A 114 3.18 -0.50 -5.54
C SER A 114 3.31 0.71 -6.47
N LYS A 115 4.48 0.90 -7.08
CA LYS A 115 4.70 1.99 -8.04
C LYS A 115 3.67 2.02 -9.18
N ASN A 116 3.16 0.85 -9.60
CA ASN A 116 2.33 0.73 -10.79
C ASN A 116 0.93 0.15 -10.54
N LYS A 117 0.65 -0.35 -9.35
CA LYS A 117 -0.61 -1.05 -9.04
C LYS A 117 -1.14 -0.62 -7.68
N LEU A 118 -2.45 -0.36 -7.63
CA LEU A 118 -3.21 -0.08 -6.41
C LEU A 118 -4.40 -1.04 -6.37
N VAL A 119 -4.56 -1.77 -5.27
CA VAL A 119 -5.70 -2.66 -5.04
C VAL A 119 -6.47 -2.14 -3.84
N LEU A 120 -7.73 -1.79 -4.08
CA LEU A 120 -8.66 -1.30 -3.08
C LEU A 120 -9.79 -2.29 -2.83
N ARG A 121 -10.36 -2.26 -1.64
CA ARG A 121 -11.57 -3.00 -1.26
C ARG A 121 -12.46 -2.10 -0.42
N TYR A 122 -13.76 -2.08 -0.66
CA TYR A 122 -14.70 -1.40 0.23
C TYR A 122 -14.65 -2.00 1.63
N GLU A 123 -14.51 -1.16 2.66
CA GLU A 123 -14.84 -1.58 4.02
C GLU A 123 -16.36 -1.63 4.10
N GLY A 124 -16.92 -2.85 4.00
CA GLY A 124 -18.35 -3.06 4.02
C GLY A 124 -18.99 -2.35 5.20
N SER A 125 -19.96 -1.52 4.89
CA SER A 125 -20.93 -1.03 5.84
C SER A 125 -21.76 -2.23 6.30
N SER A 126 -21.63 -2.55 7.62
CA SER A 126 -22.62 -3.25 8.45
C SER A 126 -23.21 -4.58 7.99
N GLU A 127 -22.92 -5.59 8.86
CA GLU A 127 -23.90 -6.59 9.30
C GLU A 127 -24.81 -7.22 8.23
N GLY A 128 -24.34 -8.33 7.62
CA GLY A 128 -25.24 -9.40 7.27
C GLY A 128 -25.46 -9.67 5.78
N GLU A 129 -24.89 -8.95 4.86
CA GLU A 129 -24.82 -9.38 3.47
C GLU A 129 -23.39 -9.80 3.13
N SER A 130 -23.25 -11.08 2.78
CA SER A 130 -22.10 -11.63 2.10
C SER A 130 -21.99 -10.94 0.73
N THR A 131 -21.47 -9.73 0.71
CA THR A 131 -20.94 -9.16 -0.51
C THR A 131 -19.59 -9.81 -0.71
N ASP A 132 -19.43 -10.52 -1.81
CA ASP A 132 -18.17 -11.02 -2.30
C ASP A 132 -17.08 -9.98 -2.05
N ASP A 133 -15.89 -10.45 -1.62
CA ASP A 133 -14.71 -9.64 -1.32
C ASP A 133 -14.22 -8.94 -2.62
N GLU A 134 -15.05 -8.04 -3.16
CA GLU A 134 -14.80 -7.37 -4.43
C GLU A 134 -13.63 -6.40 -4.26
N THR A 135 -12.57 -6.69 -4.97
CA THR A 135 -11.39 -5.84 -5.01
C THR A 135 -11.32 -5.11 -6.35
N TYR A 136 -10.94 -3.85 -6.29
CA TYR A 136 -10.77 -2.95 -7.43
C TYR A 136 -9.29 -2.78 -7.71
N GLU A 137 -8.84 -3.23 -8.88
CA GLU A 137 -7.45 -3.17 -9.29
C GLU A 137 -7.20 -2.01 -10.25
N TYR A 138 -6.43 -1.04 -9.80
CA TYR A 138 -6.04 0.12 -10.57
C TYR A 138 -4.59 0.01 -11.03
N THR A 139 -4.32 0.49 -12.23
CA THR A 139 -2.98 0.68 -12.78
C THR A 139 -2.63 2.17 -12.78
N ARG A 140 -1.40 2.51 -12.42
CA ARG A 140 -0.91 3.88 -12.49
C ARG A 140 -0.75 4.30 -13.94
N VAL A 141 -1.25 5.50 -14.29
CA VAL A 141 -1.12 6.09 -15.63
C VAL A 141 -0.29 7.38 -15.63
N GLU A 142 -0.12 8.02 -14.44
CA GLU A 142 0.78 9.18 -14.21
C GLU A 142 1.30 9.16 -12.78
#